data_4aaaf94db840f5e5c06d6bec23076b16
#
_entry.id   4aaaf94db840f5e5c06d6bec23076b16
#
_cell.length_a   1.000
_cell.length_b   1.000
_cell.length_c   1.000
_cell.angle_alpha   90.00
_cell.angle_beta   90.00
_cell.angle_gamma   90.00
#
_symmetry.space_group_name_H-M   'P 1'
#
loop_
_entity.id
_entity.type
_entity.pdbx_description
1 polymer ?
#
loop_
_entity_poly.entity_id
_entity_poly.type
_entity_poly.pdbx_seq_one_letter_code
_entity_poly.pdbx_strand_id
1 'polypeptide(L)'
;MKTLKYYIYTLVILAGISSCSDSLDLVPEDYFGNESFWQNEAQVNNFMVGIHKQMRDNQFMFVRLGEMRGGGYSNKDRQNTSLNELPIIEQRLSENSPGVTSWATFYGAILQINLFIQKVEEITFLNDAKKKYLLGQAYGIRAYYYFHLLRTYGGVPIRLEPEALNGNIDPVALRKARASEAEVLSAIKEDISKSMESFGVAGNPTEKSQWSLNATAMLKGDVFLWSAKVYGNNADLADAKNALQSVVGTALQTTFPSVFASNQKNNKEIIFALRNFVGESEMQNIGAYTYSTFNFDNQHYKDSLASGPLLVDPLMIAASNSQQIIQRYAYTFELFKLYDVADKRRDATFFDYYKVTKTGNPPYAVTVRNTALVKFLGVISANKRYFSDDWPVYREADRLLMLAEIANAEGSDPSSFIKQIRDRAYSPDADPMPFVNTTKDNNEVAIFTERYKEFVHEGKSWYDLLRMKYGSDPMVFKSAYHPYGVLDKATKSHEIRWPIEPAIWTNDPLVDQTPGYPTTKPK
;
A
#
# COMPACT_ATOMS: atom_id res chain seq x y z
N MET A 1 -71.50 -18.83 -44.18
CA MET A 1 -70.34 -19.61 -43.72
C MET A 1 -68.98 -18.96 -43.97
N LYS A 2 -68.79 -18.13 -44.96
CA LYS A 2 -67.47 -17.48 -45.21
C LYS A 2 -67.17 -16.37 -44.21
N THR A 3 -68.13 -15.57 -43.82
CA THR A 3 -67.97 -14.45 -42.83
C THR A 3 -67.67 -14.92 -41.43
N LEU A 4 -68.19 -16.05 -40.97
CA LEU A 4 -67.91 -16.63 -39.65
C LEU A 4 -66.46 -17.05 -39.49
N LYS A 5 -65.82 -17.52 -40.55
CA LYS A 5 -64.39 -17.91 -40.55
C LYS A 5 -63.49 -16.70 -40.37
N TYR A 6 -63.82 -15.56 -40.94
CA TYR A 6 -63.02 -14.34 -40.74
C TYR A 6 -63.07 -13.81 -39.30
N TYR A 7 -64.22 -13.89 -38.66
CA TYR A 7 -64.38 -13.51 -37.24
C TYR A 7 -63.58 -14.43 -36.31
N ILE A 8 -63.52 -15.74 -36.62
CA ILE A 8 -62.73 -16.68 -35.85
C ILE A 8 -61.23 -16.45 -36.03
N TYR A 9 -60.76 -16.15 -37.24
CA TYR A 9 -59.37 -15.81 -37.47
C TYR A 9 -58.96 -14.50 -36.80
N THR A 10 -59.81 -13.49 -36.83
CA THR A 10 -59.57 -12.20 -36.15
C THR A 10 -59.53 -12.37 -34.62
N LEU A 11 -60.39 -13.20 -34.05
CA LEU A 11 -60.43 -13.49 -32.61
C LEU A 11 -59.17 -14.27 -32.16
N VAL A 12 -58.69 -15.22 -32.98
CA VAL A 12 -57.45 -15.97 -32.71
C VAL A 12 -56.21 -15.09 -32.81
N ILE A 13 -56.18 -14.12 -33.73
CA ILE A 13 -55.09 -13.15 -33.84
C ILE A 13 -55.08 -12.15 -32.67
N LEU A 14 -56.24 -11.69 -32.20
CA LEU A 14 -56.35 -10.82 -31.01
C LEU A 14 -55.99 -11.54 -29.71
N ALA A 15 -56.28 -12.86 -29.58
CA ALA A 15 -55.88 -13.65 -28.41
C ALA A 15 -54.37 -13.98 -28.39
N GLY A 16 -53.65 -13.90 -29.53
CA GLY A 16 -52.22 -14.09 -29.63
C GLY A 16 -51.35 -12.88 -29.23
N ILE A 17 -51.97 -11.68 -29.02
CA ILE A 17 -51.24 -10.46 -28.69
C ILE A 17 -51.18 -10.21 -27.17
N SER A 18 -51.90 -10.97 -26.34
CA SER A 18 -51.77 -10.94 -24.89
C SER A 18 -50.67 -11.94 -24.41
N SER A 19 -49.54 -12.04 -25.13
CA SER A 19 -48.39 -12.80 -24.71
C SER A 19 -47.61 -11.98 -23.70
N CYS A 20 -47.65 -12.45 -22.48
CA CYS A 20 -46.70 -12.23 -21.38
C CYS A 20 -45.62 -11.14 -21.58
N SER A 21 -45.94 -9.93 -21.11
CA SER A 21 -44.89 -8.92 -20.88
C SER A 21 -43.95 -9.32 -19.72
N ASP A 22 -44.43 -10.13 -18.79
CA ASP A 22 -43.71 -10.51 -17.57
C ASP A 22 -42.57 -11.53 -17.80
N SER A 23 -42.51 -12.18 -18.97
CA SER A 23 -41.43 -13.15 -19.25
C SER A 23 -40.22 -12.56 -19.96
N LEU A 24 -40.26 -11.27 -20.33
CA LEU A 24 -39.10 -10.55 -20.93
C LEU A 24 -38.29 -9.76 -19.91
N ASP A 25 -38.75 -9.63 -18.67
CA ASP A 25 -38.03 -9.00 -17.56
C ASP A 25 -37.34 -10.01 -16.64
N LEU A 26 -37.01 -11.18 -17.16
CA LEU A 26 -36.11 -12.09 -16.45
C LEU A 26 -34.73 -11.44 -16.39
N VAL A 27 -34.42 -10.87 -15.23
CA VAL A 27 -33.03 -10.53 -14.87
C VAL A 27 -32.22 -11.81 -15.04
N PRO A 28 -31.15 -11.84 -15.85
CA PRO A 28 -30.31 -13.02 -15.97
C PRO A 28 -29.95 -13.56 -14.59
N GLU A 29 -30.09 -14.84 -14.35
CA GLU A 29 -29.81 -15.45 -13.03
C GLU A 29 -28.36 -15.20 -12.58
N ASP A 30 -27.45 -14.88 -13.50
CA ASP A 30 -26.06 -14.53 -13.25
C ASP A 30 -25.83 -13.01 -13.01
N TYR A 31 -26.86 -12.18 -13.13
CA TYR A 31 -26.77 -10.75 -12.89
C TYR A 31 -27.30 -10.40 -11.50
N PHE A 32 -26.38 -10.23 -10.56
CA PHE A 32 -26.70 -9.70 -9.24
C PHE A 32 -27.03 -8.21 -9.34
N GLY A 33 -28.26 -7.88 -9.68
CA GLY A 33 -28.78 -6.53 -9.63
C GLY A 33 -28.82 -6.02 -8.17
N ASN A 34 -28.84 -4.71 -8.00
CA ASN A 34 -28.87 -4.07 -6.68
C ASN A 34 -30.02 -4.56 -5.78
N GLU A 35 -31.14 -4.97 -6.37
CA GLU A 35 -32.31 -5.48 -5.65
C GLU A 35 -32.21 -6.97 -5.24
N SER A 36 -31.43 -7.76 -5.95
CA SER A 36 -31.29 -9.21 -5.69
C SER A 36 -30.08 -9.56 -4.80
N PHE A 37 -29.13 -8.66 -4.62
CA PHE A 37 -27.90 -8.97 -3.90
C PHE A 37 -28.05 -8.86 -2.37
N TRP A 38 -28.57 -7.81 -1.82
CA TRP A 38 -28.57 -7.50 -0.37
C TRP A 38 -29.64 -8.25 0.45
N GLN A 39 -29.80 -9.56 0.27
CA GLN A 39 -30.92 -10.34 0.81
C GLN A 39 -30.61 -11.10 2.11
N ASN A 40 -29.33 -11.32 2.41
CA ASN A 40 -28.92 -12.10 3.58
C ASN A 40 -27.51 -11.74 4.07
N GLU A 41 -27.18 -12.16 5.30
CA GLU A 41 -25.89 -11.87 5.93
C GLU A 41 -24.69 -12.40 5.14
N ALA A 42 -24.83 -13.55 4.47
CA ALA A 42 -23.73 -14.14 3.68
C ALA A 42 -23.34 -13.21 2.51
N GLN A 43 -24.31 -12.63 1.81
CA GLN A 43 -24.06 -11.68 0.73
C GLN A 43 -23.38 -10.41 1.23
N VAL A 44 -23.81 -9.88 2.37
CA VAL A 44 -23.17 -8.70 2.99
C VAL A 44 -21.72 -9.01 3.39
N ASN A 45 -21.47 -10.16 4.00
CA ASN A 45 -20.12 -10.59 4.35
C ASN A 45 -19.24 -10.78 3.10
N ASN A 46 -19.78 -11.38 2.03
CA ASN A 46 -19.06 -11.57 0.77
C ASN A 46 -18.69 -10.24 0.11
N PHE A 47 -19.55 -9.23 0.21
CA PHE A 47 -19.20 -7.89 -0.29
C PHE A 47 -18.05 -7.28 0.50
N MET A 48 -18.02 -7.41 1.82
CA MET A 48 -16.89 -6.98 2.66
C MET A 48 -15.60 -7.73 2.31
N VAL A 49 -15.67 -9.03 2.03
CA VAL A 49 -14.53 -9.80 1.49
C VAL A 49 -14.07 -9.22 0.15
N GLY A 50 -15.01 -8.82 -0.72
CA GLY A 50 -14.72 -8.11 -1.97
C GLY A 50 -13.94 -6.79 -1.76
N ILE A 51 -14.31 -6.00 -0.74
CA ILE A 51 -13.59 -4.77 -0.36
C ILE A 51 -12.15 -5.09 0.07
N HIS A 52 -11.94 -6.11 0.89
CA HIS A 52 -10.58 -6.54 1.28
C HIS A 52 -9.78 -7.08 0.09
N LYS A 53 -10.43 -7.84 -0.81
CA LYS A 53 -9.82 -8.28 -2.06
C LYS A 53 -9.37 -7.09 -2.92
N GLN A 54 -10.17 -6.05 -3.03
CA GLN A 54 -9.80 -4.84 -3.77
C GLN A 54 -8.61 -4.12 -3.13
N MET A 55 -8.49 -4.10 -1.80
CA MET A 55 -7.26 -3.62 -1.14
C MET A 55 -6.05 -4.46 -1.54
N ARG A 56 -6.18 -5.80 -1.57
CA ARG A 56 -5.12 -6.71 -2.03
C ARG A 56 -4.74 -6.44 -3.48
N ASP A 57 -5.72 -6.25 -4.35
CA ASP A 57 -5.49 -5.93 -5.76
C ASP A 57 -4.80 -4.57 -5.96
N ASN A 58 -4.89 -3.67 -4.99
CA ASN A 58 -4.20 -2.38 -4.95
C ASN A 58 -2.83 -2.42 -4.24
N GLN A 59 -2.34 -3.56 -3.79
CA GLN A 59 -1.10 -3.68 -3.01
C GLN A 59 0.08 -3.00 -3.70
N PHE A 60 0.28 -3.25 -4.98
CA PHE A 60 1.40 -2.64 -5.72
C PHE A 60 1.27 -1.11 -5.86
N MET A 61 0.04 -0.58 -5.90
CA MET A 61 -0.19 0.86 -5.88
C MET A 61 0.28 1.49 -4.57
N PHE A 62 0.07 0.83 -3.42
CA PHE A 62 0.56 1.31 -2.13
C PHE A 62 2.10 1.36 -2.08
N VAL A 63 2.78 0.36 -2.69
CA VAL A 63 4.25 0.39 -2.84
C VAL A 63 4.69 1.53 -3.75
N ARG A 64 4.05 1.72 -4.91
CA ARG A 64 4.38 2.81 -5.84
C ARG A 64 4.28 4.18 -5.18
N LEU A 65 3.18 4.45 -4.49
CA LEU A 65 2.93 5.76 -3.88
C LEU A 65 3.77 6.00 -2.62
N GLY A 66 3.97 4.95 -1.82
CA GLY A 66 4.58 5.07 -0.50
C GLY A 66 6.08 4.80 -0.45
N GLU A 67 6.70 4.28 -1.54
CA GLU A 67 8.09 3.86 -1.47
C GLU A 67 8.95 4.22 -2.67
N MET A 68 8.45 4.09 -3.91
CA MET A 68 9.32 4.20 -5.09
C MET A 68 10.06 5.53 -5.23
N ARG A 69 9.53 6.61 -4.67
CA ARG A 69 10.19 7.92 -4.59
C ARG A 69 11.15 8.06 -3.41
N GLY A 70 11.20 7.08 -2.51
CA GLY A 70 11.99 7.12 -1.27
C GLY A 70 13.51 6.99 -1.44
N GLY A 71 14.04 7.02 -2.66
CA GLY A 71 15.48 6.99 -2.93
C GLY A 71 16.14 5.60 -2.82
N GLY A 72 15.39 4.58 -2.44
CA GLY A 72 15.89 3.20 -2.31
C GLY A 72 16.01 2.45 -3.62
N TYR A 73 15.41 2.94 -4.71
CA TYR A 73 15.39 2.25 -6.00
C TYR A 73 16.51 2.71 -6.90
N SER A 74 17.15 1.73 -7.57
CA SER A 74 18.18 1.99 -8.58
C SER A 74 17.54 2.25 -9.95
N ASN A 75 18.07 3.25 -10.67
CA ASN A 75 17.78 3.48 -12.07
C ASN A 75 18.80 2.85 -13.03
N LYS A 76 19.88 2.22 -12.52
CA LYS A 76 21.03 1.74 -13.29
C LYS A 76 21.16 0.22 -13.29
N ASP A 77 20.97 -0.43 -12.16
CA ASP A 77 21.34 -1.82 -11.92
C ASP A 77 20.21 -2.82 -12.23
N ARG A 78 19.30 -2.45 -13.10
CA ARG A 78 18.17 -3.29 -13.53
C ARG A 78 18.43 -3.93 -14.88
N GLN A 79 17.83 -5.09 -15.08
CA GLN A 79 18.00 -5.87 -16.31
C GLN A 79 17.08 -5.45 -17.44
N ASN A 80 15.96 -4.76 -17.13
CA ASN A 80 15.03 -4.23 -18.12
C ASN A 80 15.01 -2.71 -18.04
N THR A 81 15.24 -2.06 -19.17
CA THR A 81 15.30 -0.59 -19.29
C THR A 81 13.92 0.05 -19.54
N SER A 82 12.92 -0.73 -19.94
CA SER A 82 11.57 -0.23 -20.23
C SER A 82 10.70 -0.28 -18.97
N LEU A 83 10.66 0.81 -18.20
CA LEU A 83 9.82 0.96 -17.01
C LEU A 83 8.95 2.20 -17.12
N ASN A 84 7.64 2.02 -16.93
CA ASN A 84 6.70 3.13 -16.79
C ASN A 84 6.95 3.92 -15.50
N GLU A 85 7.56 3.29 -14.49
CA GLU A 85 7.87 3.87 -13.18
C GLU A 85 9.20 4.66 -13.13
N LEU A 86 9.96 4.74 -14.22
CA LEU A 86 11.20 5.54 -14.24
C LEU A 86 10.99 7.00 -13.81
N PRO A 87 9.96 7.71 -14.27
CA PRO A 87 9.72 9.08 -13.82
C PRO A 87 9.52 9.18 -12.31
N ILE A 88 8.95 8.13 -11.68
CA ILE A 88 8.77 8.05 -10.23
C ILE A 88 10.13 7.92 -9.55
N ILE A 89 10.93 6.93 -9.95
CA ILE A 89 12.23 6.60 -9.36
C ILE A 89 13.22 7.76 -9.52
N GLU A 90 13.22 8.41 -10.68
CA GLU A 90 14.15 9.48 -11.03
C GLU A 90 13.69 10.88 -10.62
N GLN A 91 12.57 10.99 -9.91
CA GLN A 91 12.00 12.29 -9.48
C GLN A 91 11.76 13.24 -10.67
N ARG A 92 11.17 12.73 -11.75
CA ARG A 92 10.89 13.47 -13.00
C ARG A 92 9.41 13.48 -13.34
N LEU A 93 8.55 13.68 -12.33
CA LEU A 93 7.12 13.74 -12.53
C LEU A 93 6.69 15.02 -13.24
N SER A 94 5.71 14.91 -14.13
CA SER A 94 5.08 16.02 -14.83
C SER A 94 3.63 15.65 -15.19
N GLU A 95 2.83 16.57 -15.71
CA GLU A 95 1.46 16.25 -16.13
C GLU A 95 1.40 15.17 -17.24
N ASN A 96 2.39 15.16 -18.14
CA ASN A 96 2.51 14.17 -19.23
C ASN A 96 3.23 12.90 -18.81
N SER A 97 3.79 12.85 -17.61
CA SER A 97 4.46 11.72 -17.01
C SER A 97 4.21 11.70 -15.50
N PRO A 98 2.94 11.53 -15.09
CA PRO A 98 2.54 11.66 -13.68
C PRO A 98 2.97 10.48 -12.82
N GLY A 99 3.54 9.43 -13.40
CA GLY A 99 3.96 8.20 -12.71
C GLY A 99 2.79 7.28 -12.38
N VAL A 100 1.75 7.79 -11.74
CA VAL A 100 0.44 7.13 -11.60
C VAL A 100 -0.56 7.96 -12.38
N THR A 101 -1.05 7.40 -13.47
CA THR A 101 -1.85 8.13 -14.45
C THR A 101 -3.24 8.49 -13.95
N SER A 102 -3.77 7.78 -12.97
CA SER A 102 -5.12 8.05 -12.49
C SER A 102 -5.30 7.65 -11.03
N TRP A 103 -6.02 8.46 -10.30
CA TRP A 103 -6.53 8.13 -8.98
C TRP A 103 -7.84 7.31 -9.01
N ALA A 104 -8.35 7.00 -10.22
CA ALA A 104 -9.62 6.29 -10.41
C ALA A 104 -9.67 4.95 -9.69
N THR A 105 -8.56 4.23 -9.61
CA THR A 105 -8.46 2.96 -8.88
C THR A 105 -8.86 3.10 -7.41
N PHE A 106 -8.43 4.17 -6.74
CA PHE A 106 -8.80 4.43 -5.35
C PHE A 106 -10.24 4.94 -5.21
N TYR A 107 -10.69 5.79 -6.14
CA TYR A 107 -12.08 6.22 -6.15
C TYR A 107 -13.06 5.10 -6.47
N GLY A 108 -12.67 4.12 -7.31
CA GLY A 108 -13.44 2.90 -7.53
C GLY A 108 -13.62 2.09 -6.23
N ALA A 109 -12.56 1.96 -5.42
CA ALA A 109 -12.66 1.33 -4.12
C ALA A 109 -13.54 2.13 -3.15
N ILE A 110 -13.35 3.45 -3.08
CA ILE A 110 -14.16 4.35 -2.25
C ILE A 110 -15.65 4.26 -2.62
N LEU A 111 -15.98 4.20 -3.91
CA LEU A 111 -17.36 4.06 -4.37
C LEU A 111 -18.01 2.75 -3.87
N GLN A 112 -17.28 1.63 -3.95
CA GLN A 112 -17.77 0.35 -3.42
C GLN A 112 -17.97 0.39 -1.89
N ILE A 113 -17.06 1.05 -1.18
CA ILE A 113 -17.17 1.24 0.27
C ILE A 113 -18.37 2.13 0.62
N ASN A 114 -18.59 3.19 -0.12
CA ASN A 114 -19.74 4.08 0.07
C ASN A 114 -21.07 3.33 -0.12
N LEU A 115 -21.17 2.53 -1.19
CA LEU A 115 -22.32 1.65 -1.42
C LEU A 115 -22.54 0.68 -0.26
N PHE A 116 -21.45 0.06 0.21
CA PHE A 116 -21.51 -0.88 1.33
C PHE A 116 -22.01 -0.21 2.61
N ILE A 117 -21.50 0.98 2.94
CA ILE A 117 -21.91 1.74 4.12
C ILE A 117 -23.42 2.03 4.03
N GLN A 118 -23.88 2.63 2.92
CA GLN A 118 -25.29 2.92 2.71
C GLN A 118 -26.16 1.67 2.86
N LYS A 119 -25.80 0.57 2.20
CA LYS A 119 -26.60 -0.66 2.24
C LYS A 119 -26.64 -1.30 3.63
N VAL A 120 -25.52 -1.33 4.35
CA VAL A 120 -25.49 -1.89 5.72
C VAL A 120 -26.35 -1.07 6.68
N GLU A 121 -26.42 0.26 6.51
CA GLU A 121 -27.29 1.12 7.30
C GLU A 121 -28.78 0.85 7.02
N GLU A 122 -29.16 0.62 5.77
CA GLU A 122 -30.54 0.34 5.33
C GLU A 122 -31.04 -1.07 5.75
N ILE A 123 -30.15 -2.07 5.81
CA ILE A 123 -30.50 -3.47 6.09
C ILE A 123 -31.12 -3.63 7.49
N THR A 124 -32.23 -4.38 7.60
CA THR A 124 -32.94 -4.65 8.85
C THR A 124 -32.71 -6.06 9.43
N PHE A 125 -32.26 -7.01 8.63
CA PHE A 125 -32.04 -8.42 9.07
C PHE A 125 -30.73 -8.64 9.83
N LEU A 126 -29.77 -7.71 9.78
CA LEU A 126 -28.56 -7.77 10.60
C LEU A 126 -28.81 -7.19 11.98
N ASN A 127 -28.29 -7.83 13.03
CA ASN A 127 -28.28 -7.24 14.36
C ASN A 127 -27.29 -6.07 14.46
N ASP A 128 -27.50 -5.19 15.44
CA ASP A 128 -26.70 -3.97 15.63
C ASP A 128 -25.21 -4.23 15.81
N ALA A 129 -24.83 -5.28 16.54
CA ALA A 129 -23.42 -5.63 16.76
C ALA A 129 -22.73 -5.98 15.43
N LYS A 130 -23.41 -6.75 14.56
CA LYS A 130 -22.90 -7.13 13.26
C LYS A 130 -22.80 -5.93 12.31
N LYS A 131 -23.84 -5.08 12.28
CA LYS A 131 -23.80 -3.83 11.51
C LYS A 131 -22.63 -2.96 11.92
N LYS A 132 -22.47 -2.70 13.21
CA LYS A 132 -21.36 -1.91 13.76
C LYS A 132 -20.01 -2.50 13.40
N TYR A 133 -19.83 -3.81 13.53
CA TYR A 133 -18.57 -4.47 13.16
C TYR A 133 -18.22 -4.28 11.68
N LEU A 134 -19.21 -4.39 10.77
CA LEU A 134 -19.04 -4.20 9.34
C LEU A 134 -18.76 -2.72 8.97
N LEU A 135 -19.50 -1.79 9.57
CA LEU A 135 -19.31 -0.36 9.37
C LEU A 135 -17.96 0.11 9.89
N GLY A 136 -17.49 -0.43 11.03
CA GLY A 136 -16.15 -0.15 11.56
C GLY A 136 -15.05 -0.48 10.56
N GLN A 137 -15.16 -1.62 9.87
CA GLN A 137 -14.23 -1.98 8.80
C GLN A 137 -14.32 -1.01 7.63
N ALA A 138 -15.54 -0.73 7.15
CA ALA A 138 -15.77 0.10 5.97
C ALA A 138 -15.22 1.54 6.16
N TYR A 139 -15.56 2.19 7.27
CA TYR A 139 -15.06 3.52 7.58
C TYR A 139 -13.52 3.55 7.71
N GLY A 140 -12.92 2.57 8.40
CA GLY A 140 -11.47 2.49 8.55
C GLY A 140 -10.75 2.32 7.21
N ILE A 141 -11.25 1.47 6.31
CA ILE A 141 -10.68 1.25 4.98
C ILE A 141 -10.86 2.50 4.10
N ARG A 142 -12.03 3.19 4.18
CA ARG A 142 -12.24 4.44 3.43
C ARG A 142 -11.27 5.54 3.86
N ALA A 143 -11.07 5.70 5.17
CA ALA A 143 -10.07 6.61 5.72
C ALA A 143 -8.65 6.28 5.23
N TYR A 144 -8.28 5.00 5.15
CA TYR A 144 -6.98 4.56 4.63
C TYR A 144 -6.77 4.96 3.18
N TYR A 145 -7.77 4.77 2.30
CA TYR A 145 -7.69 5.21 0.90
C TYR A 145 -7.56 6.73 0.78
N TYR A 146 -8.37 7.49 1.53
CA TYR A 146 -8.26 8.96 1.53
C TYR A 146 -6.92 9.44 2.08
N PHE A 147 -6.33 8.74 3.05
CA PHE A 147 -5.02 9.09 3.57
C PHE A 147 -3.91 8.90 2.52
N HIS A 148 -4.00 7.85 1.69
CA HIS A 148 -3.10 7.73 0.53
C HIS A 148 -3.30 8.85 -0.49
N LEU A 149 -4.54 9.19 -0.81
CA LEU A 149 -4.85 10.31 -1.71
C LEU A 149 -4.31 11.64 -1.18
N LEU A 150 -4.52 11.95 0.10
CA LEU A 150 -4.01 13.14 0.77
C LEU A 150 -2.49 13.23 0.72
N ARG A 151 -1.80 12.16 1.08
CA ARG A 151 -0.32 12.13 1.08
C ARG A 151 0.26 12.25 -0.31
N THR A 152 -0.45 11.78 -1.32
CA THR A 152 0.01 11.79 -2.71
C THR A 152 -0.29 13.10 -3.42
N TYR A 153 -1.54 13.52 -3.42
CA TYR A 153 -2.03 14.64 -4.24
C TYR A 153 -2.33 15.92 -3.43
N GLY A 154 -2.35 15.84 -2.10
CA GLY A 154 -2.85 16.91 -1.25
C GLY A 154 -4.38 16.96 -1.22
N GLY A 155 -4.98 18.09 -1.58
CA GLY A 155 -6.42 18.19 -1.71
C GLY A 155 -6.95 17.33 -2.87
N VAL A 156 -8.11 16.69 -2.67
CA VAL A 156 -8.77 15.82 -3.66
C VAL A 156 -10.29 15.94 -3.53
N PRO A 157 -11.09 15.57 -4.55
CA PRO A 157 -12.54 15.53 -4.42
C PRO A 157 -12.98 14.59 -3.28
N ILE A 158 -13.78 15.08 -2.34
CA ILE A 158 -14.35 14.25 -1.26
C ILE A 158 -15.68 13.67 -1.72
N ARG A 159 -15.75 12.33 -1.82
CA ARG A 159 -16.96 11.56 -2.20
C ARG A 159 -17.25 10.55 -1.09
N LEU A 160 -18.30 10.77 -0.33
CA LEU A 160 -18.68 9.94 0.81
C LEU A 160 -19.97 9.16 0.58
N GLU A 161 -20.64 9.40 -0.57
CA GLU A 161 -21.87 8.76 -0.98
C GLU A 161 -21.66 7.99 -2.29
N PRO A 162 -22.46 6.95 -2.57
CA PRO A 162 -22.39 6.19 -3.82
C PRO A 162 -23.16 6.85 -4.96
N GLU A 163 -22.98 8.15 -5.16
CA GLU A 163 -23.71 9.00 -6.10
C GLU A 163 -23.82 8.39 -7.50
N ALA A 164 -22.73 7.78 -7.98
CA ALA A 164 -22.66 7.18 -9.31
C ALA A 164 -23.47 5.88 -9.46
N LEU A 165 -24.01 5.33 -8.38
CA LEU A 165 -24.79 4.08 -8.35
C LEU A 165 -26.28 4.29 -8.04
N ASN A 166 -26.71 5.54 -7.78
CA ASN A 166 -28.05 5.87 -7.36
C ASN A 166 -29.06 6.11 -8.53
N GLY A 167 -28.84 5.47 -9.70
CA GLY A 167 -29.77 5.53 -10.82
C GLY A 167 -29.34 6.53 -11.91
N ASN A 168 -30.18 7.49 -12.27
CA ASN A 168 -29.94 8.35 -13.44
C ASN A 168 -28.66 9.17 -13.31
N ILE A 169 -27.58 8.73 -13.99
CA ILE A 169 -26.24 9.30 -13.86
C ILE A 169 -26.08 10.43 -14.90
N ASP A 170 -26.09 11.68 -14.44
CA ASP A 170 -25.56 12.80 -15.22
C ASP A 170 -24.07 12.98 -14.91
N PRO A 171 -23.16 12.67 -15.85
CA PRO A 171 -21.72 12.84 -15.62
C PRO A 171 -21.32 14.28 -15.28
N VAL A 172 -22.10 15.27 -15.72
CA VAL A 172 -21.83 16.68 -15.42
C VAL A 172 -22.19 17.00 -13.97
N ALA A 173 -23.29 16.47 -13.48
CA ALA A 173 -23.71 16.62 -12.08
C ALA A 173 -22.73 15.94 -11.10
N LEU A 174 -22.03 14.91 -11.56
CA LEU A 174 -21.00 14.20 -10.77
C LEU A 174 -19.66 14.93 -10.69
N ARG A 175 -19.45 16.01 -11.45
CA ARG A 175 -18.20 16.78 -11.40
C ARG A 175 -18.01 17.42 -10.02
N LYS A 176 -16.76 17.36 -9.52
CA LYS A 176 -16.45 17.85 -8.17
C LYS A 176 -15.03 18.40 -8.09
N ALA A 177 -14.93 19.64 -7.65
CA ALA A 177 -13.64 20.26 -7.41
C ALA A 177 -12.84 19.54 -6.31
N ARG A 178 -11.53 19.75 -6.29
CA ARG A 178 -10.67 19.32 -5.19
C ARG A 178 -11.05 20.09 -3.92
N ALA A 179 -11.22 19.39 -2.83
CA ALA A 179 -11.25 19.96 -1.49
C ALA A 179 -9.83 20.33 -1.04
N SER A 180 -9.70 21.19 -0.08
CA SER A 180 -8.41 21.52 0.55
C SER A 180 -7.82 20.33 1.31
N GLU A 181 -6.50 20.33 1.55
CA GLU A 181 -5.85 19.30 2.38
C GLU A 181 -6.46 19.22 3.79
N ALA A 182 -6.87 20.36 4.35
CA ALA A 182 -7.50 20.43 5.67
C ALA A 182 -8.88 19.75 5.69
N GLU A 183 -9.70 19.97 4.65
CA GLU A 183 -11.02 19.33 4.53
C GLU A 183 -10.87 17.81 4.33
N VAL A 184 -9.93 17.37 3.49
CA VAL A 184 -9.65 15.94 3.29
C VAL A 184 -9.17 15.30 4.59
N LEU A 185 -8.26 15.96 5.33
CA LEU A 185 -7.79 15.48 6.64
C LEU A 185 -8.95 15.38 7.65
N SER A 186 -9.85 16.36 7.66
CA SER A 186 -11.05 16.35 8.52
C SER A 186 -11.94 15.16 8.20
N ALA A 187 -12.21 14.89 6.93
CA ALA A 187 -13.01 13.72 6.51
C ALA A 187 -12.35 12.39 6.91
N ILE A 188 -11.01 12.29 6.80
CA ILE A 188 -10.25 11.11 7.26
C ILE A 188 -10.41 10.92 8.78
N LYS A 189 -10.26 11.99 9.56
CA LYS A 189 -10.40 11.94 11.03
C LYS A 189 -11.82 11.56 11.46
N GLU A 190 -12.83 12.04 10.73
CA GLU A 190 -14.25 11.67 10.98
C GLU A 190 -14.49 10.19 10.71
N ASP A 191 -14.01 9.65 9.59
CA ASP A 191 -14.12 8.22 9.28
C ASP A 191 -13.39 7.34 10.30
N ILE A 192 -12.21 7.77 10.78
CA ILE A 192 -11.49 7.09 11.86
C ILE A 192 -12.34 7.06 13.14
N SER A 193 -12.97 8.19 13.50
CA SER A 193 -13.83 8.26 14.69
C SER A 193 -15.03 7.32 14.56
N LYS A 194 -15.74 7.37 13.42
CA LYS A 194 -16.85 6.46 13.10
C LYS A 194 -16.43 4.99 13.14
N SER A 195 -15.23 4.66 12.62
CA SER A 195 -14.69 3.32 12.65
C SER A 195 -14.46 2.84 14.10
N MET A 196 -13.78 3.63 14.92
CA MET A 196 -13.49 3.28 16.33
C MET A 196 -14.77 3.14 17.16
N GLU A 197 -15.72 4.07 17.01
CA GLU A 197 -17.02 4.03 17.69
C GLU A 197 -17.82 2.78 17.29
N SER A 198 -17.80 2.44 16.01
CA SER A 198 -18.50 1.27 15.49
C SER A 198 -17.92 -0.04 16.01
N PHE A 199 -16.61 -0.17 16.09
CA PHE A 199 -16.00 -1.38 16.65
C PHE A 199 -16.27 -1.53 18.15
N GLY A 200 -16.29 -0.44 18.93
CA GLY A 200 -16.38 -0.50 20.38
C GLY A 200 -15.28 -1.38 21.00
N VAL A 201 -15.66 -2.29 21.91
CA VAL A 201 -14.72 -3.17 22.63
C VAL A 201 -14.46 -4.52 21.95
N ALA A 202 -15.18 -4.86 20.88
CA ALA A 202 -15.21 -6.21 20.29
C ALA A 202 -14.45 -6.34 18.96
N GLY A 203 -13.62 -5.37 18.58
CA GLY A 203 -13.18 -5.18 17.22
C GLY A 203 -11.89 -5.84 16.73
N ASN A 204 -11.33 -6.85 17.43
CA ASN A 204 -10.07 -7.47 17.05
C ASN A 204 -10.23 -8.95 16.70
N PRO A 205 -10.46 -9.31 15.42
CA PRO A 205 -10.52 -10.69 14.98
C PRO A 205 -9.15 -11.38 15.09
N THR A 206 -9.15 -12.71 15.18
CA THR A 206 -7.92 -13.51 15.08
C THR A 206 -7.32 -13.46 13.69
N GLU A 207 -8.18 -13.29 12.69
CA GLU A 207 -7.80 -13.19 11.27
C GLU A 207 -7.26 -11.79 10.94
N LYS A 208 -5.95 -11.70 10.69
CA LYS A 208 -5.24 -10.43 10.47
C LYS A 208 -5.38 -9.85 9.06
N SER A 209 -6.12 -10.55 8.19
CA SER A 209 -6.51 -10.03 6.87
C SER A 209 -7.85 -9.29 6.88
N GLN A 210 -8.51 -9.20 8.03
CA GLN A 210 -9.70 -8.36 8.23
C GLN A 210 -9.33 -7.08 8.95
N TRP A 211 -9.84 -5.96 8.46
CA TRP A 211 -9.67 -4.67 9.13
C TRP A 211 -10.28 -4.71 10.53
N SER A 212 -9.61 -4.13 11.51
CA SER A 212 -9.93 -4.31 12.92
C SER A 212 -9.83 -3.00 13.71
N LEU A 213 -10.26 -3.00 14.97
CA LEU A 213 -10.04 -1.88 15.88
C LEU A 213 -8.55 -1.53 16.01
N ASN A 214 -7.67 -2.55 16.13
CA ASN A 214 -6.22 -2.33 16.15
C ASN A 214 -5.72 -1.69 14.84
N ALA A 215 -6.23 -2.11 13.67
CA ALA A 215 -5.88 -1.50 12.39
C ALA A 215 -6.32 -0.03 12.32
N THR A 216 -7.52 0.28 12.81
CA THR A 216 -8.01 1.67 12.90
C THR A 216 -7.19 2.49 13.89
N ALA A 217 -6.78 1.93 15.02
CA ALA A 217 -5.92 2.60 16.00
C ALA A 217 -4.53 2.90 15.42
N MET A 218 -3.95 1.98 14.63
CA MET A 218 -2.72 2.23 13.88
C MET A 218 -2.88 3.34 12.85
N LEU A 219 -3.97 3.31 12.08
CA LEU A 219 -4.29 4.38 11.13
C LEU A 219 -4.47 5.73 11.83
N LYS A 220 -5.18 5.76 12.97
CA LYS A 220 -5.30 6.98 13.79
C LYS A 220 -3.92 7.48 14.20
N GLY A 221 -3.06 6.61 14.72
CA GLY A 221 -1.69 6.97 15.08
C GLY A 221 -0.92 7.59 13.92
N ASP A 222 -0.95 6.97 12.72
CA ASP A 222 -0.25 7.45 11.53
C ASP A 222 -0.82 8.78 11.01
N VAL A 223 -2.15 8.92 10.92
CA VAL A 223 -2.82 10.16 10.46
C VAL A 223 -2.58 11.33 11.40
N PHE A 224 -2.68 11.11 12.72
CA PHE A 224 -2.52 12.17 13.70
C PHE A 224 -1.04 12.56 13.87
N LEU A 225 -0.11 11.61 13.78
CA LEU A 225 1.32 11.90 13.71
C LEU A 225 1.67 12.70 12.44
N TRP A 226 1.09 12.32 11.29
CA TRP A 226 1.20 13.10 10.06
C TRP A 226 0.67 14.52 10.24
N SER A 227 -0.51 14.67 10.80
CA SER A 227 -1.15 15.96 11.07
C SER A 227 -0.28 16.87 11.93
N ALA A 228 0.30 16.32 13.00
CA ALA A 228 1.19 17.07 13.88
C ALA A 228 2.48 17.52 13.18
N LYS A 229 3.12 16.60 12.44
CA LYS A 229 4.47 16.86 11.91
C LYS A 229 4.45 17.59 10.56
N VAL A 230 3.47 17.31 9.70
CA VAL A 230 3.38 17.94 8.37
C VAL A 230 2.60 19.24 8.40
N TYR A 231 1.47 19.26 9.12
CA TYR A 231 0.58 20.44 9.16
C TYR A 231 0.76 21.29 10.42
N GLY A 232 1.60 20.87 11.38
CA GLY A 232 1.87 21.63 12.59
C GLY A 232 0.77 21.55 13.65
N ASN A 233 -0.17 20.62 13.56
CA ASN A 233 -1.24 20.40 14.53
C ASN A 233 -0.71 19.65 15.76
N ASN A 234 0.16 20.28 16.56
CA ASN A 234 0.89 19.61 17.64
C ASN A 234 0.00 18.93 18.69
N ALA A 235 -1.23 19.38 18.88
CA ALA A 235 -2.19 18.73 19.77
C ALA A 235 -2.48 17.27 19.36
N ASP A 236 -2.37 16.94 18.08
CA ASP A 236 -2.59 15.61 17.56
C ASP A 236 -1.53 14.59 18.00
N LEU A 237 -0.36 15.01 18.53
CA LEU A 237 0.67 14.08 19.03
C LEU A 237 0.14 13.21 20.18
N ALA A 238 -0.60 13.81 21.11
CA ALA A 238 -1.17 13.08 22.24
C ALA A 238 -2.22 12.04 21.77
N ASP A 239 -3.06 12.43 20.81
CA ASP A 239 -4.05 11.51 20.20
C ASP A 239 -3.38 10.36 19.42
N ALA A 240 -2.31 10.66 18.67
CA ALA A 240 -1.51 9.65 17.99
C ALA A 240 -0.92 8.63 18.98
N LYS A 241 -0.29 9.14 20.06
CA LYS A 241 0.30 8.33 21.13
C LYS A 241 -0.75 7.41 21.77
N ASN A 242 -1.87 8.00 22.19
CA ASN A 242 -2.96 7.26 22.84
C ASN A 242 -3.52 6.16 21.92
N ALA A 243 -3.71 6.46 20.63
CA ALA A 243 -4.18 5.48 19.66
C ALA A 243 -3.19 4.31 19.50
N LEU A 244 -1.89 4.59 19.34
CA LEU A 244 -0.87 3.55 19.23
C LEU A 244 -0.73 2.72 20.51
N GLN A 245 -0.90 3.32 21.68
CA GLN A 245 -0.89 2.62 22.97
C GLN A 245 -2.14 1.78 23.22
N SER A 246 -3.26 2.09 22.58
CA SER A 246 -4.49 1.29 22.66
C SER A 246 -4.46 -0.01 21.86
N VAL A 247 -3.47 -0.19 20.99
CA VAL A 247 -3.25 -1.44 20.24
C VAL A 247 -2.84 -2.55 21.21
N VAL A 248 -3.58 -3.65 21.20
CA VAL A 248 -3.41 -4.75 22.16
C VAL A 248 -3.19 -6.09 21.46
N GLY A 249 -2.58 -7.04 22.20
CA GLY A 249 -2.39 -8.41 21.72
C GLY A 249 -1.33 -8.56 20.62
N THR A 250 -0.43 -7.58 20.50
CA THR A 250 0.68 -7.58 19.54
C THR A 250 2.04 -7.65 20.22
N ALA A 251 3.02 -8.22 19.55
CA ALA A 251 4.42 -8.29 19.98
C ALA A 251 5.33 -8.55 18.78
N LEU A 252 6.58 -8.13 18.85
CA LEU A 252 7.57 -8.50 17.83
C LEU A 252 7.73 -10.03 17.76
N GLN A 253 7.94 -10.54 16.55
CA GLN A 253 8.40 -11.90 16.33
C GLN A 253 9.84 -12.07 16.82
N THR A 254 10.22 -13.29 17.17
CA THR A 254 11.57 -13.60 17.65
C THR A 254 12.64 -13.38 16.59
N THR A 255 12.31 -13.57 15.34
CA THR A 255 13.21 -13.33 14.21
C THR A 255 12.51 -12.51 13.13
N PHE A 256 13.28 -11.70 12.39
CA PHE A 256 12.71 -10.88 11.31
C PHE A 256 12.08 -11.72 10.18
N PRO A 257 12.67 -12.83 9.69
CA PRO A 257 12.03 -13.65 8.65
C PRO A 257 10.71 -14.26 9.08
N SER A 258 10.52 -14.59 10.37
CA SER A 258 9.28 -15.22 10.85
C SER A 258 8.06 -14.30 10.80
N VAL A 259 8.27 -13.00 10.62
CA VAL A 259 7.17 -12.03 10.41
C VAL A 259 6.42 -12.31 9.10
N PHE A 260 7.15 -12.68 8.05
CA PHE A 260 6.66 -12.76 6.67
C PHE A 260 6.39 -14.20 6.21
N ALA A 261 6.84 -15.19 6.97
CA ALA A 261 6.77 -16.59 6.57
C ALA A 261 5.33 -17.05 6.29
N SER A 262 5.09 -17.66 5.13
CA SER A 262 3.77 -18.12 4.67
C SER A 262 3.07 -19.09 5.62
N ASN A 263 3.83 -19.82 6.44
CA ASN A 263 3.29 -20.74 7.46
C ASN A 263 3.03 -20.06 8.82
N GLN A 264 3.28 -18.76 8.93
CA GLN A 264 3.09 -17.97 10.16
C GLN A 264 2.11 -16.81 9.98
N LYS A 265 1.12 -16.99 9.13
CA LYS A 265 0.04 -16.03 8.98
C LYS A 265 -0.67 -15.81 10.32
N ASN A 266 -1.19 -14.60 10.54
CA ASN A 266 -1.80 -14.21 11.81
C ASN A 266 -0.85 -14.20 13.03
N ASN A 267 0.47 -14.14 12.80
CA ASN A 267 1.42 -14.05 13.90
C ASN A 267 1.21 -12.77 14.74
N LYS A 268 1.82 -12.73 15.94
CA LYS A 268 1.60 -11.64 16.90
C LYS A 268 2.10 -10.27 16.43
N GLU A 269 3.04 -10.23 15.47
CA GLU A 269 3.56 -8.95 14.98
C GLU A 269 2.61 -8.30 13.97
N ILE A 270 1.85 -9.08 13.20
CA ILE A 270 0.91 -8.55 12.21
C ILE A 270 -0.32 -7.96 12.90
N ILE A 271 -0.65 -6.72 12.56
CA ILE A 271 -1.88 -6.04 12.98
C ILE A 271 -2.92 -6.10 11.86
N PHE A 272 -2.50 -5.78 10.63
CA PHE A 272 -3.32 -5.94 9.43
C PHE A 272 -2.43 -6.22 8.22
N ALA A 273 -2.79 -7.22 7.43
CA ALA A 273 -2.06 -7.59 6.21
C ALA A 273 -3.00 -7.97 5.06
N LEU A 274 -2.55 -7.73 3.84
CA LEU A 274 -3.20 -8.19 2.62
C LEU A 274 -2.79 -9.65 2.39
N ARG A 275 -3.78 -10.55 2.43
CA ARG A 275 -3.59 -12.00 2.45
C ARG A 275 -3.40 -12.58 1.06
N ASN A 276 -2.39 -13.44 0.91
CA ASN A 276 -2.21 -14.28 -0.27
C ASN A 276 -2.19 -15.77 0.10
N PHE A 277 -2.60 -16.63 -0.83
CA PHE A 277 -2.61 -18.08 -0.67
C PHE A 277 -2.17 -18.79 -1.95
N VAL A 278 -1.47 -19.91 -1.78
CA VAL A 278 -1.14 -20.80 -2.88
C VAL A 278 -2.43 -21.22 -3.60
N GLY A 279 -2.47 -21.04 -4.92
CA GLY A 279 -3.61 -21.39 -5.76
C GLY A 279 -4.77 -20.38 -5.78
N GLU A 280 -4.73 -19.33 -4.96
CA GLU A 280 -5.74 -18.25 -4.97
C GLU A 280 -5.15 -16.92 -5.44
N SER A 281 -4.08 -16.47 -4.78
CA SER A 281 -3.47 -15.18 -5.06
C SER A 281 -2.00 -15.17 -4.68
N GLU A 282 -1.23 -14.37 -5.40
CA GLU A 282 0.18 -14.11 -5.12
C GLU A 282 0.43 -12.61 -4.99
N MET A 283 1.47 -12.25 -4.24
CA MET A 283 1.89 -10.85 -4.08
C MET A 283 2.20 -10.22 -5.44
N GLN A 284 1.59 -9.07 -5.71
CA GLN A 284 1.67 -8.42 -7.01
C GLN A 284 3.10 -7.96 -7.35
N ASN A 285 3.52 -8.24 -8.59
CA ASN A 285 4.79 -7.80 -9.15
C ASN A 285 6.06 -8.18 -8.36
N ILE A 286 5.98 -9.04 -7.36
CA ILE A 286 7.14 -9.39 -6.53
C ILE A 286 8.24 -10.08 -7.35
N GLY A 287 7.88 -10.86 -8.36
CA GLY A 287 8.82 -11.47 -9.31
C GLY A 287 9.71 -10.46 -10.04
N ALA A 288 9.22 -9.22 -10.21
CA ALA A 288 10.00 -8.14 -10.82
C ALA A 288 11.08 -7.54 -9.89
N TYR A 289 11.10 -7.90 -8.62
CA TYR A 289 12.10 -7.47 -7.62
C TYR A 289 13.19 -8.51 -7.37
N THR A 290 13.06 -9.69 -7.93
CA THR A 290 14.04 -10.77 -7.81
C THR A 290 15.06 -10.68 -8.96
N TYR A 291 15.91 -11.68 -9.12
CA TYR A 291 16.81 -11.74 -10.27
C TYR A 291 16.16 -12.47 -11.45
N SER A 292 16.71 -12.29 -12.65
CA SER A 292 16.38 -13.14 -13.80
C SER A 292 17.51 -14.13 -14.04
N THR A 293 17.16 -15.40 -14.11
CA THR A 293 18.15 -16.47 -14.38
C THR A 293 18.77 -16.37 -15.76
N PHE A 294 18.08 -15.77 -16.74
CA PHE A 294 18.64 -15.49 -18.07
C PHE A 294 19.87 -14.58 -18.06
N ASN A 295 20.11 -13.87 -16.97
CA ASN A 295 21.17 -12.89 -16.85
C ASN A 295 22.33 -13.37 -15.98
N PHE A 296 22.28 -14.59 -15.44
CA PHE A 296 23.42 -15.23 -14.81
C PHE A 296 24.30 -15.90 -15.89
N ASP A 297 25.08 -15.07 -16.57
CA ASP A 297 25.96 -15.45 -17.67
C ASP A 297 27.31 -15.99 -17.18
N ASN A 298 27.41 -17.12 -16.57
CA ASN A 298 28.64 -17.78 -16.13
C ASN A 298 29.74 -16.87 -15.51
N GLN A 299 29.35 -15.70 -15.01
CA GLN A 299 30.24 -14.70 -14.38
C GLN A 299 29.65 -14.16 -13.08
N HIS A 300 28.48 -14.66 -12.62
CA HIS A 300 27.83 -14.18 -11.41
C HIS A 300 28.17 -15.03 -10.19
N TYR A 301 28.52 -14.35 -9.11
CA TYR A 301 28.98 -14.92 -7.84
C TYR A 301 28.28 -14.26 -6.66
N LYS A 302 28.24 -14.97 -5.51
CA LYS A 302 27.73 -14.43 -4.25
C LYS A 302 28.67 -13.39 -3.62
N ASP A 303 29.94 -13.38 -3.99
CA ASP A 303 30.92 -12.44 -3.47
C ASP A 303 31.77 -11.79 -4.60
N SER A 304 32.32 -10.62 -4.29
CA SER A 304 33.12 -9.82 -5.22
C SER A 304 34.49 -10.42 -5.55
N LEU A 305 34.94 -11.43 -4.80
CA LEU A 305 36.21 -12.15 -5.03
C LEU A 305 36.00 -13.37 -5.92
N ALA A 306 34.76 -13.71 -6.22
CA ALA A 306 34.39 -14.92 -6.98
C ALA A 306 34.96 -16.20 -6.37
N SER A 307 35.01 -16.28 -5.03
CA SER A 307 35.60 -17.39 -4.28
C SER A 307 34.67 -18.61 -4.21
N GLY A 308 33.36 -18.42 -4.39
CA GLY A 308 32.36 -19.48 -4.40
C GLY A 308 32.03 -20.02 -5.80
N PRO A 309 31.03 -20.90 -5.89
CA PRO A 309 30.53 -21.40 -7.17
C PRO A 309 29.80 -20.31 -7.96
N LEU A 310 29.69 -20.51 -9.28
CA LEU A 310 28.82 -19.70 -10.14
C LEU A 310 27.35 -19.80 -9.68
N LEU A 311 26.66 -18.68 -9.71
CA LEU A 311 25.23 -18.64 -9.45
C LEU A 311 24.47 -19.11 -10.70
N VAL A 312 23.50 -20.01 -10.50
CA VAL A 312 22.58 -20.48 -11.56
C VAL A 312 21.16 -20.04 -11.22
N ASP A 313 20.58 -20.58 -10.18
CA ASP A 313 19.27 -20.18 -9.63
C ASP A 313 19.19 -20.51 -8.13
N PRO A 314 19.96 -19.81 -7.29
CA PRO A 314 20.12 -20.17 -5.87
C PRO A 314 18.82 -20.04 -5.07
N LEU A 315 17.84 -19.28 -5.56
CA LEU A 315 16.55 -19.06 -4.89
C LEU A 315 15.40 -19.81 -5.55
N MET A 316 15.69 -20.65 -6.58
CA MET A 316 14.67 -21.40 -7.33
C MET A 316 13.54 -20.50 -7.89
N ILE A 317 13.91 -19.39 -8.51
CA ILE A 317 12.96 -18.38 -9.02
C ILE A 317 12.45 -18.72 -10.41
N ALA A 318 13.28 -19.39 -11.25
CA ALA A 318 12.92 -19.79 -12.61
C ALA A 318 11.66 -20.66 -12.66
N ALA A 319 11.36 -21.38 -11.58
CA ALA A 319 10.19 -22.24 -11.43
C ALA A 319 8.95 -21.49 -10.88
N SER A 320 8.85 -20.17 -11.05
CA SER A 320 7.67 -19.41 -10.64
C SER A 320 6.39 -19.92 -11.30
N ASN A 321 5.29 -19.94 -10.53
CA ASN A 321 4.01 -20.46 -11.02
C ASN A 321 3.30 -19.49 -11.96
N SER A 322 3.20 -18.21 -11.59
CA SER A 322 2.31 -17.25 -12.26
C SER A 322 2.99 -15.95 -12.69
N GLN A 323 4.19 -15.67 -12.19
CA GLN A 323 4.83 -14.39 -12.44
C GLN A 323 5.98 -14.50 -13.43
N GLN A 324 6.05 -13.52 -14.34
CA GLN A 324 7.22 -13.37 -15.18
C GLN A 324 8.40 -12.88 -14.33
N ILE A 325 9.48 -13.67 -14.30
CA ILE A 325 10.67 -13.36 -13.53
C ILE A 325 11.66 -12.60 -14.41
N ILE A 326 11.48 -11.31 -14.45
CA ILE A 326 12.41 -10.36 -15.07
C ILE A 326 12.64 -9.24 -14.07
N GLN A 327 13.87 -9.06 -13.60
CA GLN A 327 14.15 -7.96 -12.69
C GLN A 327 13.89 -6.61 -13.38
N ARG A 328 12.84 -5.94 -12.95
CA ARG A 328 12.47 -4.59 -13.40
C ARG A 328 12.80 -3.54 -12.36
N TYR A 329 12.78 -3.93 -11.09
CA TYR A 329 13.03 -3.06 -9.95
C TYR A 329 14.20 -3.62 -9.15
N ALA A 330 15.21 -2.80 -8.94
CA ALA A 330 16.34 -3.13 -8.08
C ALA A 330 16.44 -2.06 -6.99
N TYR A 331 16.71 -2.48 -5.77
CA TYR A 331 17.10 -1.57 -4.72
C TYR A 331 18.56 -1.15 -4.90
N THR A 332 18.92 0.07 -4.48
CA THR A 332 20.29 0.55 -4.55
C THR A 332 21.20 -0.28 -3.65
N PHE A 333 22.44 -0.47 -4.08
CA PHE A 333 23.44 -1.14 -3.24
C PHE A 333 23.79 -0.32 -1.99
N GLU A 334 23.56 0.98 -2.02
CA GLU A 334 23.69 1.89 -0.88
C GLU A 334 22.70 1.55 0.23
N LEU A 335 21.45 1.18 -0.11
CA LEU A 335 20.47 0.72 0.87
C LEU A 335 20.94 -0.61 1.53
N PHE A 336 21.46 -1.55 0.73
CA PHE A 336 22.03 -2.80 1.27
C PHE A 336 23.18 -2.52 2.25
N LYS A 337 24.05 -1.57 1.96
CA LYS A 337 25.18 -1.18 2.82
C LYS A 337 24.80 -0.46 4.11
N LEU A 338 23.56 0.01 4.26
CA LEU A 338 23.10 0.58 5.54
C LEU A 338 23.02 -0.46 6.66
N TYR A 339 22.87 -1.73 6.30
CA TYR A 339 22.83 -2.80 7.27
C TYR A 339 24.26 -3.20 7.65
N ASP A 340 24.52 -3.23 8.96
CA ASP A 340 25.71 -3.90 9.48
C ASP A 340 25.70 -5.39 9.07
N VAL A 341 26.88 -5.99 8.99
CA VAL A 341 27.02 -7.41 8.63
C VAL A 341 26.34 -8.35 9.64
N ALA A 342 26.23 -7.92 10.90
CA ALA A 342 25.56 -8.67 11.96
C ALA A 342 24.04 -8.45 11.97
N ASP A 343 23.50 -7.42 11.30
CA ASP A 343 22.07 -7.15 11.21
C ASP A 343 21.38 -8.25 10.37
N LYS A 344 20.65 -9.14 11.04
CA LYS A 344 20.00 -10.30 10.41
C LYS A 344 18.92 -9.91 9.38
N ARG A 345 18.45 -8.68 9.39
CA ARG A 345 17.48 -8.16 8.40
C ARG A 345 18.12 -8.02 7.02
N ARG A 346 19.45 -7.78 6.94
CA ARG A 346 20.17 -7.62 5.67
C ARG A 346 19.94 -8.80 4.75
N ASP A 347 20.33 -9.98 5.17
CA ASP A 347 20.26 -11.19 4.36
C ASP A 347 18.83 -11.78 4.30
N ALA A 348 17.97 -11.37 5.23
CA ALA A 348 16.54 -11.68 5.20
C ALA A 348 15.73 -10.77 4.24
N THR A 349 16.29 -9.65 3.85
CA THR A 349 15.66 -8.70 2.91
C THR A 349 16.26 -8.82 1.52
N PHE A 350 17.58 -8.96 1.42
CA PHE A 350 18.29 -8.91 0.17
C PHE A 350 19.18 -10.14 -0.06
N PHE A 351 19.20 -10.59 -1.30
CA PHE A 351 20.22 -11.49 -1.83
C PHE A 351 21.13 -10.66 -2.73
N ASP A 352 22.35 -10.38 -2.29
CA ASP A 352 23.36 -9.67 -3.07
C ASP A 352 24.10 -10.60 -4.02
N TYR A 353 24.46 -10.10 -5.19
CA TYR A 353 25.24 -10.83 -6.19
C TYR A 353 26.09 -9.88 -7.03
N TYR A 354 27.16 -10.46 -7.61
CA TYR A 354 28.22 -9.72 -8.29
C TYR A 354 28.52 -10.36 -9.64
N LYS A 355 28.67 -9.54 -10.67
CA LYS A 355 29.27 -9.98 -11.93
C LYS A 355 30.78 -9.71 -11.88
N VAL A 356 31.57 -10.77 -11.95
CA VAL A 356 33.03 -10.72 -11.76
C VAL A 356 33.72 -11.29 -12.98
N THR A 357 34.60 -10.51 -13.59
CA THR A 357 35.47 -10.97 -14.71
C THR A 357 36.80 -11.46 -14.16
N LYS A 358 37.01 -12.77 -14.17
CA LYS A 358 38.24 -13.43 -13.70
C LYS A 358 39.34 -13.35 -14.75
N THR A 359 40.02 -12.21 -14.86
CA THR A 359 41.22 -12.05 -15.68
C THR A 359 42.41 -11.67 -14.80
N GLY A 360 43.53 -12.43 -14.90
CA GLY A 360 44.70 -12.21 -14.06
C GLY A 360 44.55 -12.73 -12.63
N ASN A 361 45.22 -12.08 -11.68
CA ASN A 361 45.18 -12.40 -10.27
C ASN A 361 44.15 -11.49 -9.54
N PRO A 362 43.55 -11.95 -8.41
CA PRO A 362 42.69 -11.09 -7.58
C PRO A 362 43.40 -9.82 -7.09
N PRO A 363 42.70 -8.69 -6.86
CA PRO A 363 41.23 -8.55 -6.96
C PRO A 363 40.77 -8.47 -8.41
N TYR A 364 39.69 -9.21 -8.73
CA TYR A 364 39.06 -9.22 -10.06
C TYR A 364 38.19 -7.98 -10.31
N ALA A 365 37.97 -7.68 -11.60
CA ALA A 365 37.07 -6.60 -11.96
C ALA A 365 35.61 -6.98 -11.66
N VAL A 366 34.94 -6.15 -10.87
CA VAL A 366 33.52 -6.25 -10.57
C VAL A 366 32.75 -5.27 -11.43
N THR A 367 31.92 -5.76 -12.36
CA THR A 367 31.17 -4.94 -13.32
C THR A 367 29.74 -4.67 -12.90
N VAL A 368 29.16 -5.54 -12.09
CA VAL A 368 27.80 -5.37 -11.51
C VAL A 368 27.85 -5.70 -10.03
N ARG A 369 27.19 -4.86 -9.24
CA ARG A 369 26.82 -5.14 -7.85
C ARG A 369 25.32 -4.93 -7.76
N ASN A 370 24.56 -5.96 -7.41
CA ASN A 370 23.11 -5.89 -7.42
C ASN A 370 22.50 -6.67 -6.25
N THR A 371 21.23 -6.40 -5.99
CA THR A 371 20.45 -7.08 -4.97
C THR A 371 19.13 -7.57 -5.56
N ALA A 372 18.70 -8.76 -5.12
CA ALA A 372 17.34 -9.24 -5.31
C ALA A 372 16.59 -9.17 -3.98
N LEU A 373 15.33 -8.78 -4.00
CA LEU A 373 14.48 -8.80 -2.82
C LEU A 373 14.12 -10.26 -2.48
N VAL A 374 14.35 -10.65 -1.22
CA VAL A 374 14.05 -12.01 -0.73
C VAL A 374 13.08 -12.01 0.44
N LYS A 375 12.66 -10.86 0.91
CA LYS A 375 11.77 -10.69 2.06
C LYS A 375 10.41 -11.39 1.90
N PHE A 376 9.93 -11.56 0.67
CA PHE A 376 8.62 -12.12 0.33
C PHE A 376 8.74 -13.21 -0.74
N LEU A 377 9.54 -14.23 -0.48
CA LEU A 377 9.77 -15.32 -1.43
C LEU A 377 8.63 -16.36 -1.47
N GLY A 378 7.71 -16.34 -0.53
CA GLY A 378 6.62 -17.31 -0.46
C GLY A 378 7.11 -18.73 -0.21
N VAL A 379 6.49 -19.70 -0.89
CA VAL A 379 6.80 -21.13 -0.71
C VAL A 379 7.12 -21.82 -2.02
N ILE A 380 7.84 -22.94 -1.91
CA ILE A 380 8.00 -23.89 -3.01
C ILE A 380 7.04 -25.05 -2.77
N SER A 381 6.17 -25.31 -3.72
CA SER A 381 5.22 -26.44 -3.72
C SER A 381 5.22 -27.10 -5.08
N ALA A 382 5.29 -28.43 -5.13
CA ALA A 382 5.35 -29.21 -6.39
C ALA A 382 6.41 -28.68 -7.38
N ASN A 383 7.60 -28.34 -6.88
CA ASN A 383 8.72 -27.76 -7.64
C ASN A 383 8.41 -26.42 -8.33
N LYS A 384 7.39 -25.67 -7.84
CA LYS A 384 7.08 -24.33 -8.29
C LYS A 384 7.13 -23.35 -7.12
N ARG A 385 7.57 -22.13 -7.38
CA ARG A 385 7.54 -21.03 -6.41
C ARG A 385 6.21 -20.30 -6.51
N TYR A 386 5.59 -20.09 -5.35
CA TYR A 386 4.38 -19.30 -5.18
C TYR A 386 4.69 -18.15 -4.23
N PHE A 387 4.52 -16.92 -4.68
CA PHE A 387 4.74 -15.71 -3.86
C PHE A 387 3.51 -15.44 -2.97
N SER A 388 3.25 -16.37 -2.08
CA SER A 388 2.03 -16.41 -1.26
C SER A 388 2.18 -15.79 0.13
N ASP A 389 3.24 -15.03 0.38
CA ASP A 389 3.40 -14.30 1.65
C ASP A 389 2.39 -13.17 1.76
N ASP A 390 1.96 -12.88 2.99
CA ASP A 390 1.09 -11.75 3.26
C ASP A 390 1.88 -10.44 3.16
N TRP A 391 1.26 -9.39 2.62
CA TRP A 391 1.85 -8.05 2.61
C TRP A 391 1.34 -7.24 3.82
N PRO A 392 2.20 -6.90 4.79
CA PRO A 392 1.78 -6.19 5.99
C PRO A 392 1.47 -4.71 5.67
N VAL A 393 0.30 -4.25 6.10
CA VAL A 393 -0.08 -2.83 6.09
C VAL A 393 0.38 -2.18 7.39
N TYR A 394 0.07 -2.83 8.53
CA TYR A 394 0.48 -2.41 9.87
C TYR A 394 0.97 -3.60 10.68
N ARG A 395 2.06 -3.40 11.42
CA ARG A 395 2.64 -4.39 12.31
C ARG A 395 3.29 -3.74 13.54
N GLU A 396 3.60 -4.53 14.55
CA GLU A 396 4.13 -4.07 15.84
C GLU A 396 5.40 -3.21 15.70
N ALA A 397 6.31 -3.56 14.78
CA ALA A 397 7.50 -2.75 14.55
C ALA A 397 7.16 -1.32 14.09
N ASP A 398 6.10 -1.15 13.29
CA ASP A 398 5.63 0.18 12.86
C ASP A 398 5.06 0.96 14.05
N ARG A 399 4.27 0.29 14.91
CA ARG A 399 3.76 0.89 16.14
C ARG A 399 4.91 1.41 17.03
N LEU A 400 5.91 0.58 17.27
CA LEU A 400 7.07 0.94 18.10
C LEU A 400 7.86 2.10 17.51
N LEU A 401 8.13 2.10 16.20
CA LEU A 401 8.89 3.17 15.56
C LEU A 401 8.09 4.48 15.42
N MET A 402 6.76 4.43 15.29
CA MET A 402 5.93 5.63 15.43
C MET A 402 5.91 6.18 16.86
N LEU A 403 5.88 5.32 17.88
CA LEU A 403 6.01 5.75 19.28
C LEU A 403 7.40 6.36 19.57
N ALA A 404 8.47 5.82 18.97
CA ALA A 404 9.80 6.42 19.05
C ALA A 404 9.83 7.84 18.44
N GLU A 405 9.19 8.01 17.28
CA GLU A 405 9.08 9.29 16.59
C GLU A 405 8.29 10.32 17.42
N ILE A 406 7.18 9.90 18.04
CA ILE A 406 6.39 10.74 18.94
C ILE A 406 7.19 11.12 20.18
N ALA A 407 7.89 10.18 20.82
CA ALA A 407 8.72 10.45 21.97
C ALA A 407 9.80 11.50 21.65
N ASN A 408 10.48 11.34 20.51
CA ASN A 408 11.46 12.32 20.02
C ASN A 408 10.79 13.69 19.75
N ALA A 409 9.60 13.72 19.16
CA ALA A 409 8.87 14.96 18.90
C ALA A 409 8.49 15.70 20.20
N GLU A 410 8.12 14.96 21.25
CA GLU A 410 7.81 15.45 22.59
C GLU A 410 9.07 15.85 23.40
N GLY A 411 10.28 15.58 22.90
CA GLY A 411 11.53 15.78 23.63
C GLY A 411 11.82 14.71 24.70
N SER A 412 11.14 13.57 24.62
CA SER A 412 11.35 12.40 25.47
C SER A 412 12.35 11.43 24.83
N ASP A 413 12.92 10.54 25.63
CA ASP A 413 13.89 9.52 25.15
C ASP A 413 13.20 8.41 24.35
N PRO A 414 13.53 8.21 23.04
CA PRO A 414 12.97 7.16 22.20
C PRO A 414 13.66 5.79 22.34
N SER A 415 14.74 5.71 23.13
CA SER A 415 15.66 4.55 23.18
C SER A 415 14.95 3.22 23.42
N SER A 416 13.95 3.19 24.30
CA SER A 416 13.25 1.96 24.68
C SER A 416 12.49 1.29 23.53
N PHE A 417 11.98 2.09 22.60
CA PHE A 417 11.27 1.59 21.42
C PHE A 417 12.26 1.10 20.34
N ILE A 418 13.30 1.87 20.07
CA ILE A 418 14.33 1.54 19.07
C ILE A 418 15.09 0.28 19.50
N LYS A 419 15.41 0.15 20.80
CA LYS A 419 16.10 -1.00 21.35
C LYS A 419 15.38 -2.31 21.07
N GLN A 420 14.05 -2.37 21.19
CA GLN A 420 13.29 -3.59 20.92
C GLN A 420 13.46 -4.06 19.46
N ILE A 421 13.44 -3.13 18.50
CA ILE A 421 13.65 -3.42 17.08
C ILE A 421 15.06 -3.93 16.84
N ARG A 422 16.05 -3.28 17.42
CA ARG A 422 17.46 -3.61 17.23
C ARG A 422 17.85 -4.91 17.95
N ASP A 423 17.34 -5.15 19.16
CA ASP A 423 17.52 -6.44 19.86
C ASP A 423 17.07 -7.62 18.98
N ARG A 424 15.90 -7.51 18.33
CA ARG A 424 15.41 -8.52 17.38
C ARG A 424 16.29 -8.60 16.12
N ALA A 425 16.75 -7.46 15.60
CA ALA A 425 17.54 -7.39 14.37
C ALA A 425 18.92 -8.06 14.51
N TYR A 426 19.51 -8.01 15.70
CA TYR A 426 20.86 -8.58 15.95
C TYR A 426 20.80 -9.94 16.68
N SER A 427 19.65 -10.35 17.20
CA SER A 427 19.51 -11.62 17.93
C SER A 427 20.05 -12.84 17.14
N PRO A 428 20.76 -13.81 17.83
CA PRO A 428 21.05 -13.88 19.27
C PRO A 428 22.24 -13.05 19.73
N ASP A 429 22.93 -12.36 18.82
CA ASP A 429 24.12 -11.55 19.12
C ASP A 429 23.71 -10.22 19.77
N ALA A 430 24.66 -9.53 20.39
CA ALA A 430 24.44 -8.17 20.86
C ALA A 430 24.51 -7.17 19.69
N ASP A 431 23.73 -6.08 19.81
CA ASP A 431 23.85 -4.96 18.89
C ASP A 431 25.24 -4.30 18.99
N PRO A 432 26.06 -4.30 17.92
CA PRO A 432 27.41 -3.77 17.97
C PRO A 432 27.46 -2.24 18.07
N MET A 433 26.36 -1.54 17.72
CA MET A 433 26.25 -0.10 17.74
C MET A 433 24.88 0.33 18.28
N PRO A 434 24.61 0.14 19.57
CA PRO A 434 23.31 0.46 20.14
C PRO A 434 22.95 1.93 19.96
N PHE A 435 21.66 2.18 19.81
CA PHE A 435 21.15 3.55 19.69
C PHE A 435 21.50 4.36 20.95
N VAL A 436 21.98 5.58 20.72
CA VAL A 436 22.26 6.55 21.78
C VAL A 436 21.37 7.77 21.57
N ASN A 437 20.59 8.12 22.60
CA ASN A 437 19.77 9.32 22.61
C ASN A 437 20.68 10.56 22.61
N THR A 438 20.47 11.46 21.65
CA THR A 438 21.27 12.68 21.46
C THR A 438 20.37 13.89 21.19
N THR A 439 20.64 14.65 20.14
CA THR A 439 19.77 15.76 19.74
C THR A 439 18.52 15.26 19.02
N LYS A 440 17.44 16.04 19.08
CA LYS A 440 16.18 15.74 18.40
C LYS A 440 16.39 15.40 16.91
N ASP A 441 17.22 16.18 16.22
CA ASP A 441 17.48 16.00 14.79
C ASP A 441 18.27 14.70 14.50
N ASN A 442 19.29 14.40 15.30
CA ASN A 442 20.06 13.17 15.15
C ASN A 442 19.23 11.93 15.49
N ASN A 443 18.39 12.01 16.53
CA ASN A 443 17.43 10.95 16.85
C ASN A 443 16.44 10.73 15.70
N GLU A 444 15.96 11.80 15.06
CA GLU A 444 15.05 11.71 13.93
C GLU A 444 15.70 10.96 12.75
N VAL A 445 16.97 11.28 12.42
CA VAL A 445 17.74 10.58 11.39
C VAL A 445 17.94 9.10 11.76
N ALA A 446 18.22 8.79 13.01
CA ALA A 446 18.39 7.42 13.49
C ALA A 446 17.07 6.63 13.41
N ILE A 447 15.95 7.22 13.82
CA ILE A 447 14.61 6.60 13.71
C ILE A 447 14.27 6.37 12.24
N PHE A 448 14.50 7.36 11.37
CA PHE A 448 14.29 7.17 9.91
C PHE A 448 15.15 6.03 9.36
N THR A 449 16.43 5.98 9.72
CA THR A 449 17.35 4.91 9.27
C THR A 449 16.83 3.53 9.70
N GLU A 450 16.32 3.41 10.93
CA GLU A 450 15.77 2.17 11.44
C GLU A 450 14.49 1.77 10.69
N ARG A 451 13.57 2.73 10.43
CA ARG A 451 12.37 2.54 9.62
C ARG A 451 12.73 2.13 8.18
N TYR A 452 13.73 2.79 7.58
CA TYR A 452 14.16 2.54 6.21
C TYR A 452 14.73 1.13 6.01
N LYS A 453 15.44 0.60 7.02
CA LYS A 453 15.91 -0.80 7.05
C LYS A 453 14.76 -1.79 7.31
N GLU A 454 13.85 -1.45 8.18
CA GLU A 454 12.80 -2.34 8.66
C GLU A 454 11.69 -2.55 7.60
N PHE A 455 11.30 -1.51 6.86
CA PHE A 455 10.08 -1.49 6.03
C PHE A 455 10.33 -1.54 4.53
N VAL A 456 11.45 -2.10 4.07
CA VAL A 456 11.70 -2.31 2.64
C VAL A 456 10.54 -3.10 2.02
N HIS A 457 9.99 -2.60 0.94
CA HIS A 457 8.83 -3.14 0.21
C HIS A 457 7.52 -3.15 1.00
N GLU A 458 7.38 -2.27 1.99
CA GLU A 458 6.13 -2.08 2.76
C GLU A 458 5.46 -0.71 2.49
N GLY A 459 5.92 0.02 1.47
CA GLY A 459 5.27 1.25 1.00
C GLY A 459 5.34 2.45 1.94
N LYS A 460 6.44 2.63 2.70
CA LYS A 460 6.51 3.64 3.78
C LYS A 460 7.54 4.75 3.56
N SER A 461 8.69 4.44 2.95
CA SER A 461 9.87 5.32 2.97
C SER A 461 9.65 6.71 2.37
N TRP A 462 8.84 6.85 1.33
CA TRP A 462 8.48 8.15 0.76
C TRP A 462 7.67 9.01 1.75
N TYR A 463 6.68 8.42 2.38
CA TYR A 463 5.86 9.12 3.37
C TYR A 463 6.64 9.47 4.63
N ASP A 464 7.57 8.60 5.06
CA ASP A 464 8.48 8.88 6.17
C ASP A 464 9.38 10.07 5.85
N LEU A 465 9.96 10.15 4.63
CA LEU A 465 10.75 11.31 4.18
C LEU A 465 9.98 12.63 4.17
N LEU A 466 8.68 12.58 3.85
CA LEU A 466 7.81 13.77 3.86
C LEU A 466 7.44 14.21 5.28
N ARG A 467 7.32 13.26 6.22
CA ARG A 467 6.87 13.50 7.59
C ARG A 467 8.02 13.84 8.54
N MET A 468 9.13 13.09 8.44
CA MET A 468 10.27 13.25 9.34
C MET A 468 11.12 14.45 8.94
N LYS A 469 11.69 15.14 9.93
CA LYS A 469 12.37 16.43 9.72
C LYS A 469 13.79 16.43 10.28
N TYR A 470 14.66 17.17 9.61
CA TYR A 470 15.92 17.64 10.17
C TYR A 470 15.88 19.17 10.31
N GLY A 471 15.96 19.69 11.50
CA GLY A 471 15.63 21.09 11.78
C GLY A 471 14.16 21.38 11.43
N SER A 472 13.94 22.37 10.56
CA SER A 472 12.60 22.74 10.07
C SER A 472 12.16 22.00 8.81
N ASP A 473 13.09 21.34 8.11
CA ASP A 473 12.86 20.80 6.78
C ASP A 473 12.52 19.31 6.78
N PRO A 474 11.51 18.89 5.98
CA PRO A 474 11.30 17.49 5.70
C PRO A 474 12.56 16.83 5.12
N MET A 475 12.85 15.61 5.58
CA MET A 475 14.04 14.86 5.16
C MET A 475 14.03 14.47 3.68
N VAL A 476 12.92 14.66 2.97
CA VAL A 476 12.84 14.49 1.52
C VAL A 476 13.77 15.45 0.75
N PHE A 477 14.12 16.59 1.35
CA PHE A 477 15.02 17.55 0.73
C PHE A 477 16.48 17.19 0.98
N LYS A 478 17.31 17.36 -0.08
CA LYS A 478 18.77 17.16 0.00
C LYS A 478 19.38 18.02 1.10
N SER A 479 20.24 17.41 1.90
CA SER A 479 20.89 18.05 3.04
C SER A 479 22.32 17.54 3.17
N ALA A 480 23.20 18.37 3.76
CA ALA A 480 24.54 17.95 4.17
C ALA A 480 24.53 17.12 5.48
N TYR A 481 23.42 17.11 6.18
CA TYR A 481 23.30 16.50 7.52
C TYR A 481 22.74 15.09 7.50
N HIS A 482 22.13 14.65 6.38
CA HIS A 482 21.65 13.28 6.19
C HIS A 482 21.68 12.90 4.69
N PRO A 483 21.90 11.62 4.36
CA PRO A 483 22.05 11.17 2.96
C PRO A 483 20.73 10.89 2.22
N TYR A 484 19.59 11.03 2.86
CA TYR A 484 18.31 10.48 2.40
C TYR A 484 17.51 11.38 1.47
N GLY A 485 17.84 12.67 1.39
CA GLY A 485 17.10 13.63 0.59
C GLY A 485 17.19 13.35 -0.92
N VAL A 486 16.05 13.33 -1.59
CA VAL A 486 15.92 13.04 -3.03
C VAL A 486 15.56 14.28 -3.86
N LEU A 487 14.92 15.29 -3.28
CA LEU A 487 14.49 16.50 -3.94
C LEU A 487 15.41 17.70 -3.61
N ASP A 488 15.65 18.55 -4.61
CA ASP A 488 16.26 19.85 -4.39
C ASP A 488 15.17 20.82 -3.90
N LYS A 489 15.35 21.41 -2.71
CA LYS A 489 14.34 22.28 -2.08
C LYS A 489 14.07 23.54 -2.87
N ALA A 490 15.11 24.13 -3.49
CA ALA A 490 14.98 25.40 -4.20
C ALA A 490 14.17 25.29 -5.49
N THR A 491 14.27 24.14 -6.17
CA THR A 491 13.67 23.94 -7.50
C THR A 491 12.49 22.97 -7.52
N LYS A 492 12.40 22.05 -6.52
CA LYS A 492 11.47 20.92 -6.50
C LYS A 492 10.59 20.84 -5.26
N SER A 493 10.41 21.94 -4.53
CA SER A 493 9.59 21.96 -3.30
C SER A 493 8.13 21.58 -3.54
N HIS A 494 7.58 21.86 -4.72
CA HIS A 494 6.22 21.47 -5.10
C HIS A 494 6.08 19.97 -5.41
N GLU A 495 7.17 19.29 -5.76
CA GLU A 495 7.17 17.87 -6.11
C GLU A 495 6.98 16.92 -4.92
N ILE A 496 6.79 17.45 -3.71
CA ILE A 496 6.31 16.67 -2.55
C ILE A 496 4.90 16.11 -2.78
N ARG A 497 4.12 16.74 -3.65
CA ARG A 497 2.85 16.24 -4.17
C ARG A 497 3.02 15.74 -5.60
N TRP A 498 2.12 14.89 -6.05
CA TRP A 498 2.13 14.34 -7.40
C TRP A 498 1.29 15.20 -8.33
N PRO A 499 1.67 15.29 -9.62
CA PRO A 499 0.87 16.00 -10.62
C PRO A 499 -0.39 15.22 -10.97
N ILE A 500 -1.36 15.95 -11.53
CA ILE A 500 -2.60 15.40 -12.11
C ILE A 500 -2.41 15.26 -13.62
N GLU A 501 -2.78 14.14 -14.21
CA GLU A 501 -2.73 13.93 -15.65
C GLU A 501 -3.85 14.72 -16.40
N PRO A 502 -3.64 15.09 -17.67
CA PRO A 502 -4.61 15.83 -18.47
C PRO A 502 -5.97 15.15 -18.60
N ALA A 503 -6.03 13.82 -18.67
CA ALA A 503 -7.27 13.07 -18.78
C ALA A 503 -8.25 13.35 -17.63
N ILE A 504 -7.73 13.62 -16.44
CA ILE A 504 -8.57 13.87 -15.27
C ILE A 504 -9.36 15.17 -15.41
N TRP A 505 -8.70 16.30 -15.76
CA TRP A 505 -9.43 17.57 -15.94
C TRP A 505 -10.16 17.69 -17.26
N THR A 506 -9.82 16.86 -18.25
CA THR A 506 -10.63 16.76 -19.47
C THR A 506 -12.00 16.16 -19.17
N ASN A 507 -12.03 15.17 -18.28
CA ASN A 507 -13.28 14.53 -17.86
C ASN A 507 -14.02 15.34 -16.79
N ASP A 508 -13.30 15.97 -15.87
CA ASP A 508 -13.83 16.85 -14.83
C ASP A 508 -13.11 18.21 -14.81
N PRO A 509 -13.63 19.21 -15.54
CA PRO A 509 -13.01 20.54 -15.61
C PRO A 509 -12.92 21.31 -14.29
N LEU A 510 -13.62 20.86 -13.24
CA LEU A 510 -13.52 21.42 -11.89
C LEU A 510 -12.24 21.00 -11.16
N VAL A 511 -11.55 19.97 -11.66
CA VAL A 511 -10.29 19.51 -11.06
C VAL A 511 -9.14 20.35 -11.57
N ASP A 512 -8.37 20.97 -10.69
CA ASP A 512 -7.17 21.73 -11.01
C ASP A 512 -5.90 20.91 -10.85
N GLN A 513 -4.85 21.33 -11.59
CA GLN A 513 -3.49 20.78 -11.43
C GLN A 513 -2.97 20.98 -10.01
N THR A 514 -2.14 20.08 -9.54
CA THR A 514 -1.40 20.24 -8.30
C THR A 514 -0.53 21.50 -8.36
N PRO A 515 -0.61 22.39 -7.37
CA PRO A 515 0.14 23.64 -7.37
C PRO A 515 1.65 23.45 -7.59
N GLY A 516 2.24 24.31 -8.42
CA GLY A 516 3.66 24.29 -8.75
C GLY A 516 4.01 23.48 -10.01
N TYR A 517 3.15 22.58 -10.46
CA TYR A 517 3.34 21.91 -11.77
C TYR A 517 2.81 22.80 -12.91
N PRO A 518 3.53 22.86 -14.06
CA PRO A 518 2.98 23.41 -15.29
C PRO A 518 1.69 22.67 -15.69
N THR A 519 0.79 23.38 -16.36
CA THR A 519 -0.46 22.77 -16.83
C THR A 519 -0.78 23.20 -18.25
N THR A 520 -1.28 22.25 -19.04
CA THR A 520 -1.89 22.50 -20.37
C THR A 520 -3.40 22.75 -20.27
N LYS A 521 -3.99 22.71 -19.06
CA LYS A 521 -5.41 23.01 -18.84
C LYS A 521 -5.71 24.43 -19.31
N PRO A 522 -6.70 24.65 -20.21
CA PRO A 522 -7.14 25.99 -20.57
C PRO A 522 -7.59 26.77 -19.32
N LYS A 523 -7.25 28.06 -19.31
CA LYS A 523 -7.69 28.97 -18.22
C LYS A 523 -9.16 29.32 -18.35
#